data_a77bdb17aea67b40e99b5ac667de9783
#
_entry.id   a77bdb17aea67b40e99b5ac667de9783
#
_cell.length_a   1.000
_cell.length_b   1.000
_cell.length_c   1.000
_cell.angle_alpha   90.00
_cell.angle_beta   90.00
_cell.angle_gamma   90.00
#
_symmetry.space_group_name_H-M   'P 1'
#
loop_
_entity.id
_entity.type
_entity.pdbx_description
1 polymer ?
#
loop_
_entity_poly.entity_id
_entity_poly.type
_entity_poly.pdbx_seq_one_letter_code
_entity_poly.pdbx_strand_id
1 'polypeptide(L)'
;MAVMLALLALSMLIFPAVTMDAAAQACRLFAGSVLPGLFPYMVVSSMLLRRMKPPLPALLILLMGWGGGSPAGAKLIHAAGGLPSRQKSRLLIACSALSPMFFLGTLAKWLASPVCGGIALFSVLTSGCLAAAFAGKGLSTLPAKQENHRSLSLQEAVESSARTMLLVCGMTVFFRVCAALLIPPFPQGRGVILPVMEVTAAVEYVCQLPLPPGWKTALVSGVAGFGGCSLMMQNRSLCP
;
A
#
# COMPACT_ATOMS: atom_id res chain seq x y z
N MET A 1 13.76 -10.96 -19.84
CA MET A 1 12.54 -11.10 -19.02
C MET A 1 12.10 -12.55 -18.87
N ALA A 2 11.89 -13.32 -19.95
CA ALA A 2 11.48 -14.74 -19.89
C ALA A 2 12.43 -15.62 -19.06
N VAL A 3 13.75 -15.51 -19.24
CA VAL A 3 14.75 -16.27 -18.47
C VAL A 3 14.67 -15.98 -16.97
N MET A 4 14.51 -14.71 -16.57
CA MET A 4 14.35 -14.33 -15.18
C MET A 4 13.09 -14.96 -14.54
N LEU A 5 11.97 -14.95 -15.27
CA LEU A 5 10.73 -15.58 -14.79
C LEU A 5 10.87 -17.11 -14.69
N ALA A 6 11.56 -17.72 -15.64
CA ALA A 6 11.85 -19.17 -15.61
C ALA A 6 12.74 -19.54 -14.40
N LEU A 7 13.79 -18.76 -14.14
CA LEU A 7 14.66 -18.96 -12.96
C LEU A 7 13.89 -18.78 -11.65
N LEU A 8 13.01 -17.79 -11.58
CA LEU A 8 12.17 -17.58 -10.40
C LEU A 8 11.20 -18.76 -10.19
N ALA A 9 10.53 -19.22 -11.25
CA ALA A 9 9.65 -20.38 -11.17
C ALA A 9 10.41 -21.64 -10.75
N LEU A 10 11.61 -21.85 -11.31
CA LEU A 10 12.48 -22.98 -10.94
C LEU A 10 12.91 -22.90 -9.46
N SER A 11 13.28 -21.70 -8.98
CA SER A 11 13.66 -21.51 -7.58
C SER A 11 12.50 -21.79 -6.61
N MET A 12 11.27 -21.45 -6.97
CA MET A 12 10.08 -21.80 -6.19
C MET A 12 9.88 -23.32 -6.09
N LEU A 13 10.18 -24.06 -7.16
CA LEU A 13 10.09 -25.53 -7.19
C LEU A 13 11.24 -26.20 -6.43
N ILE A 14 12.44 -25.63 -6.46
CA ILE A 14 13.61 -26.17 -5.75
C ILE A 14 13.52 -25.91 -4.23
N PHE A 15 12.94 -24.77 -3.84
CA PHE A 15 12.80 -24.36 -2.43
C PHE A 15 11.31 -24.26 -2.01
N PRO A 16 10.54 -25.38 -2.06
CA PRO A 16 9.10 -25.34 -1.81
C PRO A 16 8.77 -24.92 -0.37
N ALA A 17 9.54 -25.35 0.61
CA ALA A 17 9.32 -24.99 2.01
C ALA A 17 9.42 -23.48 2.23
N VAL A 18 10.47 -22.83 1.72
CA VAL A 18 10.68 -21.38 1.81
C VAL A 18 9.55 -20.63 1.11
N THR A 19 9.14 -21.11 -0.06
CA THR A 19 8.05 -20.53 -0.84
C THR A 19 6.72 -20.58 -0.10
N MET A 20 6.38 -21.78 0.43
CA MET A 20 5.13 -22.00 1.17
C MET A 20 5.08 -21.21 2.48
N ASP A 21 6.15 -21.18 3.23
CA ASP A 21 6.24 -20.43 4.49
C ASP A 21 6.09 -18.92 4.25
N ALA A 22 6.79 -18.38 3.27
CA ALA A 22 6.69 -16.96 2.93
C ALA A 22 5.27 -16.59 2.47
N ALA A 23 4.66 -17.41 1.63
CA ALA A 23 3.29 -17.23 1.18
C ALA A 23 2.28 -17.30 2.35
N ALA A 24 2.41 -18.30 3.22
CA ALA A 24 1.55 -18.46 4.38
C ALA A 24 1.68 -17.29 5.37
N GLN A 25 2.89 -16.78 5.60
CA GLN A 25 3.10 -15.59 6.43
C GLN A 25 2.46 -14.35 5.82
N ALA A 26 2.59 -14.14 4.50
CA ALA A 26 1.95 -13.04 3.80
C ALA A 26 0.42 -13.12 3.91
N CYS A 27 -0.17 -14.29 3.69
CA CYS A 27 -1.61 -14.51 3.82
C CYS A 27 -2.11 -14.25 5.25
N ARG A 28 -1.39 -14.73 6.28
CA ARG A 28 -1.76 -14.48 7.69
C ARG A 28 -1.72 -13.00 8.03
N LEU A 29 -0.69 -12.29 7.62
CA LEU A 29 -0.58 -10.84 7.84
C LEU A 29 -1.70 -10.09 7.11
N PHE A 30 -1.95 -10.45 5.86
CA PHE A 30 -3.03 -9.86 5.07
C PHE A 30 -4.39 -10.08 5.73
N ALA A 31 -4.73 -11.31 6.07
CA ALA A 31 -6.02 -11.66 6.67
C ALA A 31 -6.20 -11.07 8.08
N GLY A 32 -5.14 -11.00 8.87
CA GLY A 32 -5.22 -10.52 10.26
C GLY A 32 -5.10 -9.01 10.43
N SER A 33 -4.52 -8.30 9.45
CA SER A 33 -4.20 -6.88 9.60
C SER A 33 -4.72 -6.01 8.46
N VAL A 34 -4.46 -6.40 7.22
CA VAL A 34 -4.77 -5.56 6.05
C VAL A 34 -6.25 -5.65 5.70
N LEU A 35 -6.78 -6.87 5.58
CA LEU A 35 -8.16 -7.11 5.19
C LEU A 35 -9.18 -6.48 6.16
N PRO A 36 -9.12 -6.73 7.49
CA PRO A 36 -10.12 -6.18 8.41
C PRO A 36 -10.09 -4.66 8.52
N GLY A 37 -8.91 -4.05 8.36
CA GLY A 37 -8.77 -2.60 8.41
C GLY A 37 -9.18 -1.88 7.12
N LEU A 38 -8.85 -2.45 5.97
CA LEU A 38 -8.97 -1.79 4.69
C LEU A 38 -10.28 -2.09 3.96
N PHE A 39 -10.77 -3.32 4.02
CA PHE A 39 -11.93 -3.76 3.26
C PHE A 39 -13.22 -3.00 3.62
N PRO A 40 -13.64 -2.88 4.90
CA PRO A 40 -14.86 -2.15 5.25
C PRO A 40 -14.77 -0.67 4.85
N TYR A 41 -13.59 -0.06 5.04
CA TYR A 41 -13.35 1.31 4.64
C TYR A 41 -13.50 1.52 3.13
N MET A 42 -12.96 0.60 2.32
CA MET A 42 -13.07 0.65 0.86
C MET A 42 -14.53 0.57 0.38
N VAL A 43 -15.33 -0.30 0.97
CA VAL A 43 -16.75 -0.42 0.64
C VAL A 43 -17.47 0.89 0.93
N VAL A 44 -17.36 1.40 2.16
CA VAL A 44 -18.04 2.63 2.58
C VAL A 44 -17.56 3.85 1.79
N SER A 45 -16.25 4.01 1.64
CA SER A 45 -15.67 5.18 0.94
C SER A 45 -16.02 5.19 -0.55
N SER A 46 -16.08 4.04 -1.22
CA SER A 46 -16.48 3.95 -2.63
C SER A 46 -17.96 4.28 -2.82
N MET A 47 -18.84 3.83 -1.92
CA MET A 47 -20.27 4.19 -1.94
C MET A 47 -20.48 5.68 -1.66
N LEU A 48 -19.74 6.24 -0.68
CA LEU A 48 -19.82 7.65 -0.33
C LEU A 48 -19.39 8.54 -1.51
N LEU A 49 -18.24 8.23 -2.13
CA LEU A 49 -17.72 8.98 -3.26
C LEU A 49 -18.72 9.06 -4.42
N ARG A 50 -19.42 7.95 -4.72
CA ARG A 50 -20.41 7.88 -5.80
C ARG A 50 -21.73 8.61 -5.50
N ARG A 51 -22.04 8.89 -4.24
CA ARG A 51 -23.20 9.67 -3.83
C ARG A 51 -22.94 11.19 -3.82
N MET A 52 -21.68 11.57 -3.80
CA MET A 52 -21.30 12.99 -3.79
C MET A 52 -21.29 13.57 -5.19
N LYS A 53 -21.83 14.79 -5.35
CA LYS A 53 -21.85 15.48 -6.63
C LYS A 53 -20.49 16.15 -6.90
N PRO A 54 -19.87 15.95 -8.08
CA PRO A 54 -18.67 16.68 -8.46
C PRO A 54 -18.99 18.17 -8.79
N PRO A 55 -17.99 19.07 -8.70
CA PRO A 55 -16.61 18.82 -8.33
C PRO A 55 -16.42 18.69 -6.82
N LEU A 56 -15.67 17.65 -6.39
CA LEU A 56 -15.36 17.46 -4.98
C LEU A 56 -14.13 18.28 -4.58
N PRO A 57 -14.11 18.85 -3.34
CA PRO A 57 -12.92 19.52 -2.83
C PRO A 57 -11.72 18.56 -2.76
N ALA A 58 -10.56 19.00 -3.24
CA ALA A 58 -9.35 18.19 -3.23
C ALA A 58 -8.96 17.72 -1.82
N LEU A 59 -9.22 18.55 -0.80
CA LEU A 59 -8.98 18.20 0.60
C LEU A 59 -9.83 17.00 1.05
N LEU A 60 -11.10 16.95 0.65
CA LEU A 60 -11.98 15.83 1.00
C LEU A 60 -11.48 14.53 0.37
N ILE A 61 -11.07 14.58 -0.91
CA ILE A 61 -10.51 13.40 -1.61
C ILE A 61 -9.19 12.98 -0.98
N LEU A 62 -8.36 13.93 -0.54
CA LEU A 62 -7.12 13.65 0.19
C LEU A 62 -7.41 12.93 1.52
N LEU A 63 -8.34 13.44 2.32
CA LEU A 63 -8.72 12.82 3.59
C LEU A 63 -9.30 11.41 3.40
N MET A 64 -10.16 11.24 2.40
CA MET A 64 -10.69 9.91 2.05
C MET A 64 -9.57 8.99 1.54
N GLY A 65 -8.63 9.52 0.74
CA GLY A 65 -7.47 8.77 0.26
C GLY A 65 -6.54 8.33 1.38
N TRP A 66 -6.28 9.22 2.34
CA TRP A 66 -5.49 8.90 3.54
C TRP A 66 -6.15 7.83 4.41
N GLY A 67 -7.47 7.92 4.64
CA GLY A 67 -8.20 6.92 5.43
C GLY A 67 -8.08 5.51 4.85
N GLY A 68 -8.10 5.39 3.52
CA GLY A 68 -7.90 4.12 2.83
C GLY A 68 -6.44 3.71 2.69
N GLY A 69 -5.52 4.66 2.67
CA GLY A 69 -4.13 4.39 2.30
C GLY A 69 -4.01 3.83 0.88
N SER A 70 -2.80 3.40 0.53
CA SER A 70 -2.58 2.69 -0.74
C SER A 70 -2.99 1.21 -0.60
N PRO A 71 -3.66 0.62 -1.59
CA PRO A 71 -4.07 1.16 -2.88
C PRO A 71 -5.51 1.73 -2.92
N ALA A 72 -6.25 1.72 -1.80
CA ALA A 72 -7.63 2.19 -1.75
C ALA A 72 -7.74 3.68 -2.10
N GLY A 73 -6.81 4.50 -1.60
CA GLY A 73 -6.72 5.91 -1.93
C GLY A 73 -6.51 6.15 -3.42
N ALA A 74 -5.65 5.36 -4.06
CA ALA A 74 -5.41 5.43 -5.49
C ALA A 74 -6.72 5.19 -6.29
N LYS A 75 -7.47 4.15 -5.92
CA LYS A 75 -8.77 3.83 -6.52
C LYS A 75 -9.79 4.97 -6.35
N LEU A 76 -9.87 5.54 -5.15
CA LEU A 76 -10.77 6.67 -4.87
C LEU A 76 -10.41 7.92 -5.67
N ILE A 77 -9.12 8.26 -5.74
CA ILE A 77 -8.63 9.43 -6.49
C ILE A 77 -8.88 9.24 -8.00
N HIS A 78 -8.68 8.01 -8.50
CA HIS A 78 -8.96 7.71 -9.90
C HIS A 78 -10.46 7.84 -10.22
N ALA A 79 -11.33 7.35 -9.35
CA ALA A 79 -12.78 7.42 -9.49
C ALA A 79 -13.35 8.83 -9.24
N ALA A 80 -12.61 9.75 -8.62
CA ALA A 80 -13.04 11.13 -8.38
C ALA A 80 -13.11 11.91 -9.71
N GLY A 81 -14.32 12.30 -10.09
CA GLY A 81 -14.56 13.14 -11.26
C GLY A 81 -14.19 14.61 -11.01
N GLY A 82 -13.97 15.38 -12.11
CA GLY A 82 -13.82 16.84 -12.05
C GLY A 82 -12.45 17.36 -11.59
N LEU A 83 -11.49 16.50 -11.26
CA LEU A 83 -10.15 16.91 -10.89
C LEU A 83 -9.21 17.05 -12.10
N PRO A 84 -8.41 18.13 -12.20
CA PRO A 84 -7.34 18.23 -13.19
C PRO A 84 -6.32 17.09 -13.01
N SER A 85 -5.79 16.56 -14.12
CA SER A 85 -4.84 15.44 -14.12
C SER A 85 -3.63 15.68 -13.21
N ARG A 86 -3.09 16.92 -13.22
CA ARG A 86 -1.97 17.31 -12.34
C ARG A 86 -2.32 17.22 -10.86
N GLN A 87 -3.57 17.57 -10.50
CA GLN A 87 -4.03 17.49 -9.12
C GLN A 87 -4.25 16.04 -8.69
N LYS A 88 -4.78 15.19 -9.57
CA LYS A 88 -4.88 13.74 -9.33
C LYS A 88 -3.51 13.12 -9.05
N SER A 89 -2.50 13.43 -9.87
CA SER A 89 -1.14 12.91 -9.66
C SER A 89 -0.54 13.34 -8.32
N ARG A 90 -0.74 14.59 -7.90
CA ARG A 90 -0.30 15.07 -6.59
C ARG A 90 -1.02 14.35 -5.44
N LEU A 91 -2.32 14.17 -5.56
CA LEU A 91 -3.10 13.42 -4.57
C LEU A 91 -2.66 11.96 -4.48
N LEU A 92 -2.35 11.32 -5.61
CA LEU A 92 -1.81 9.95 -5.64
C LEU A 92 -0.48 9.85 -4.87
N ILE A 93 0.44 10.80 -5.08
CA ILE A 93 1.71 10.83 -4.33
C ILE A 93 1.44 11.04 -2.83
N ALA A 94 0.57 11.98 -2.46
CA ALA A 94 0.24 12.26 -1.06
C ALA A 94 -0.46 11.07 -0.36
N CYS A 95 -1.16 10.21 -1.11
CA CYS A 95 -1.89 9.05 -0.59
C CYS A 95 -1.13 7.72 -0.79
N SER A 96 0.11 7.74 -1.29
CA SER A 96 0.93 6.55 -1.51
C SER A 96 1.56 6.05 -0.21
N ALA A 97 0.74 5.82 0.81
CA ALA A 97 1.15 5.34 2.13
C ALA A 97 0.28 4.16 2.55
N LEU A 98 0.77 3.38 3.52
CA LEU A 98 -0.05 2.37 4.19
C LEU A 98 -1.21 3.04 4.93
N SER A 99 -2.31 2.31 5.15
CA SER A 99 -3.50 2.86 5.80
C SER A 99 -3.25 3.25 7.26
N PRO A 100 -3.94 4.28 7.80
CA PRO A 100 -3.88 4.63 9.22
C PRO A 100 -4.23 3.45 10.12
N MET A 101 -5.15 2.57 9.70
CA MET A 101 -5.51 1.36 10.44
C MET A 101 -4.34 0.40 10.60
N PHE A 102 -3.43 0.33 9.63
CA PHE A 102 -2.20 -0.46 9.76
C PHE A 102 -1.25 0.16 10.81
N PHE A 103 -1.04 1.47 10.78
CA PHE A 103 -0.15 2.15 11.73
C PHE A 103 -0.69 2.11 13.16
N LEU A 104 -1.95 2.41 13.36
CA LEU A 104 -2.56 2.50 14.69
C LEU A 104 -2.99 1.14 15.23
N GLY A 105 -3.33 0.19 14.36
CA GLY A 105 -3.76 -1.15 14.74
C GLY A 105 -2.60 -2.15 14.84
N THR A 106 -1.88 -2.36 13.75
CA THR A 106 -0.85 -3.42 13.64
C THR A 106 0.51 -2.94 14.12
N LEU A 107 1.00 -1.82 13.56
CA LEU A 107 2.31 -1.30 13.89
C LEU A 107 2.42 -0.86 15.35
N ALA A 108 1.39 -0.19 15.89
CA ALA A 108 1.36 0.22 17.30
C ALA A 108 1.48 -0.97 18.24
N LYS A 109 0.88 -2.13 17.89
CA LYS A 109 1.04 -3.38 18.64
C LYS A 109 2.45 -3.95 18.54
N TRP A 110 3.05 -3.95 17.35
CA TRP A 110 4.42 -4.46 17.14
C TRP A 110 5.48 -3.60 17.83
N LEU A 111 5.26 -2.29 17.92
CA LEU A 111 6.12 -1.36 18.64
C LEU A 111 5.80 -1.30 20.16
N ALA A 112 4.75 -1.99 20.61
CA ALA A 112 4.21 -1.91 21.97
C ALA A 112 3.97 -0.46 22.45
N SER A 113 3.67 0.45 21.50
CA SER A 113 3.49 1.88 21.76
C SER A 113 2.55 2.53 20.73
N PRO A 114 1.36 2.96 21.13
CA PRO A 114 0.45 3.67 20.23
C PRO A 114 1.03 5.04 19.80
N VAL A 115 1.85 5.66 20.65
CA VAL A 115 2.52 6.94 20.34
C VAL A 115 3.49 6.76 19.18
N CYS A 116 4.31 5.71 19.18
CA CYS A 116 5.24 5.41 18.10
C CYS A 116 4.50 5.13 16.78
N GLY A 117 3.38 4.41 16.83
CA GLY A 117 2.50 4.20 15.68
C GLY A 117 1.93 5.51 15.12
N GLY A 118 1.50 6.42 16.00
CA GLY A 118 1.01 7.75 15.62
C GLY A 118 2.10 8.64 15.01
N ILE A 119 3.31 8.64 15.58
CA ILE A 119 4.46 9.39 15.04
C ILE A 119 4.83 8.86 13.64
N ALA A 120 4.88 7.54 13.47
CA ALA A 120 5.19 6.95 12.16
C ALA A 120 4.12 7.32 11.12
N LEU A 121 2.83 7.25 11.45
CA LEU A 121 1.74 7.68 10.59
C LEU A 121 1.91 9.15 10.18
N PHE A 122 2.08 10.04 11.15
CA PHE A 122 2.21 11.48 10.90
C PHE A 122 3.43 11.77 10.01
N SER A 123 4.57 11.13 10.25
CA SER A 123 5.79 11.28 9.46
C SER A 123 5.57 10.87 8.00
N VAL A 124 4.88 9.76 7.76
CA VAL A 124 4.61 9.26 6.40
C VAL A 124 3.61 10.14 5.67
N LEU A 125 2.54 10.60 6.33
CA LEU A 125 1.57 11.51 5.71
C LEU A 125 2.19 12.87 5.37
N THR A 126 2.99 13.44 6.27
CA THR A 126 3.68 14.72 6.01
C THR A 126 4.71 14.59 4.90
N SER A 127 5.50 13.51 4.87
CA SER A 127 6.47 13.27 3.79
C SER A 127 5.78 13.11 2.44
N GLY A 128 4.63 12.42 2.38
CA GLY A 128 3.81 12.29 1.18
C GLY A 128 3.28 13.63 0.68
N CYS A 129 2.81 14.51 1.57
CA CYS A 129 2.39 15.87 1.23
C CYS A 129 3.54 16.72 0.70
N LEU A 130 4.71 16.66 1.36
CA LEU A 130 5.91 17.36 0.89
C LEU A 130 6.33 16.86 -0.50
N ALA A 131 6.41 15.56 -0.70
CA ALA A 131 6.73 14.97 -2.01
C ALA A 131 5.74 15.43 -3.09
N ALA A 132 4.44 15.46 -2.80
CA ALA A 132 3.41 15.95 -3.71
C ALA A 132 3.55 17.44 -4.03
N ALA A 133 3.99 18.26 -3.07
CA ALA A 133 4.26 19.69 -3.28
C ALA A 133 5.44 19.92 -4.22
N PHE A 134 6.53 19.16 -4.03
CA PHE A 134 7.73 19.26 -4.88
C PHE A 134 7.55 18.64 -6.27
N ALA A 135 6.75 17.60 -6.42
CA ALA A 135 6.46 16.92 -7.69
C ALA A 135 5.72 17.81 -8.74
N GLY A 136 5.51 19.07 -8.43
CA GLY A 136 4.64 19.98 -9.20
C GLY A 136 5.07 20.34 -10.62
N LYS A 137 6.31 20.08 -11.06
CA LYS A 137 6.83 20.59 -12.34
C LYS A 137 7.05 19.54 -13.44
N GLY A 138 7.01 18.24 -13.13
CA GLY A 138 7.37 17.15 -14.06
C GLY A 138 6.32 16.06 -14.26
N LEU A 139 5.11 16.21 -13.74
CA LEU A 139 4.09 15.16 -13.82
C LEU A 139 3.40 15.14 -15.18
N SER A 140 3.45 13.99 -15.85
CA SER A 140 2.67 13.66 -17.03
C SER A 140 1.17 13.78 -16.70
N THR A 141 0.41 14.34 -17.63
CA THR A 141 -1.04 14.42 -17.52
C THR A 141 -1.64 13.03 -17.69
N LEU A 142 -2.19 12.47 -16.61
CA LEU A 142 -2.99 11.26 -16.71
C LEU A 142 -4.32 11.57 -17.41
N PRO A 143 -4.79 10.73 -18.34
CA PRO A 143 -6.07 10.94 -18.99
C PRO A 143 -7.19 10.91 -17.95
N ALA A 144 -8.01 11.95 -17.92
CA ALA A 144 -9.20 12.02 -17.09
C ALA A 144 -10.28 11.10 -17.66
N LYS A 145 -10.35 9.86 -17.21
CA LYS A 145 -11.46 8.97 -17.54
C LYS A 145 -12.66 9.42 -16.72
N GLN A 146 -13.64 9.97 -17.39
CA GLN A 146 -14.93 10.32 -16.79
C GLN A 146 -15.71 9.00 -16.59
N GLU A 147 -15.70 8.47 -15.38
CA GLU A 147 -16.61 7.37 -15.04
C GLU A 147 -18.01 7.91 -14.78
N ASN A 148 -19.01 7.24 -15.37
CA ASN A 148 -20.42 7.56 -15.19
C ASN A 148 -20.79 7.61 -13.70
N HIS A 149 -21.46 8.71 -13.29
CA HIS A 149 -22.00 8.93 -11.95
C HIS A 149 -23.23 8.06 -11.66
N ARG A 150 -23.10 6.72 -11.77
CA ARG A 150 -24.14 5.80 -11.32
C ARG A 150 -23.90 5.52 -9.84
N SER A 151 -24.99 5.59 -9.04
CA SER A 151 -24.94 5.14 -7.64
C SER A 151 -24.51 3.68 -7.58
N LEU A 152 -23.49 3.37 -6.81
CA LEU A 152 -23.08 1.99 -6.55
C LEU A 152 -24.04 1.34 -5.56
N SER A 153 -24.53 0.14 -5.88
CA SER A 153 -25.17 -0.72 -4.92
C SER A 153 -24.16 -1.26 -3.90
N LEU A 154 -24.63 -1.70 -2.74
CA LEU A 154 -23.75 -2.32 -1.74
C LEU A 154 -23.03 -3.55 -2.31
N GLN A 155 -23.74 -4.36 -3.10
CA GLN A 155 -23.16 -5.55 -3.72
C GLN A 155 -22.03 -5.20 -4.69
N GLU A 156 -22.23 -4.22 -5.57
CA GLU A 156 -21.18 -3.74 -6.50
C GLU A 156 -19.97 -3.17 -5.75
N ALA A 157 -20.21 -2.43 -4.66
CA ALA A 157 -19.15 -1.88 -3.83
C ALA A 157 -18.32 -2.98 -3.14
N VAL A 158 -18.98 -4.01 -2.60
CA VAL A 158 -18.35 -5.17 -1.99
C VAL A 158 -17.54 -5.95 -3.03
N GLU A 159 -18.11 -6.27 -4.19
CA GLU A 159 -17.44 -7.00 -5.26
C GLU A 159 -16.20 -6.26 -5.77
N SER A 160 -16.34 -4.97 -6.05
CA SER A 160 -15.22 -4.12 -6.51
C SER A 160 -14.11 -4.00 -5.46
N SER A 161 -14.46 -3.94 -4.18
CA SER A 161 -13.49 -3.92 -3.08
C SER A 161 -12.82 -5.27 -2.89
N ALA A 162 -13.55 -6.38 -3.02
CA ALA A 162 -13.01 -7.74 -2.94
C ALA A 162 -11.98 -8.01 -4.05
N ARG A 163 -12.26 -7.60 -5.28
CA ARG A 163 -11.30 -7.69 -6.41
C ARG A 163 -10.01 -6.93 -6.11
N THR A 164 -10.11 -5.73 -5.54
CA THR A 164 -8.94 -4.94 -5.14
C THR A 164 -8.16 -5.64 -4.02
N MET A 165 -8.85 -6.21 -3.03
CA MET A 165 -8.21 -6.95 -1.94
C MET A 165 -7.47 -8.20 -2.43
N LEU A 166 -8.04 -8.95 -3.38
CA LEU A 166 -7.37 -10.10 -3.99
C LEU A 166 -6.09 -9.68 -4.72
N LEU A 167 -6.11 -8.56 -5.43
CA LEU A 167 -4.92 -8.02 -6.08
C LEU A 167 -3.85 -7.62 -5.06
N VAL A 168 -4.23 -6.94 -3.99
CA VAL A 168 -3.31 -6.57 -2.89
C VAL A 168 -2.70 -7.81 -2.26
N CYS A 169 -3.52 -8.81 -1.93
CA CYS A 169 -3.06 -10.09 -1.38
C CYS A 169 -2.05 -10.78 -2.32
N GLY A 170 -2.40 -10.93 -3.59
CA GLY A 170 -1.54 -11.57 -4.59
C GLY A 170 -0.20 -10.87 -4.76
N MET A 171 -0.20 -9.53 -4.84
CA MET A 171 1.04 -8.76 -4.92
C MET A 171 1.90 -8.89 -3.65
N THR A 172 1.29 -8.82 -2.47
CA THR A 172 2.00 -8.99 -1.19
C THR A 172 2.63 -10.39 -1.09
N VAL A 173 1.86 -11.43 -1.41
CA VAL A 173 2.35 -12.83 -1.42
C VAL A 173 3.50 -12.99 -2.41
N PHE A 174 3.33 -12.52 -3.65
CA PHE A 174 4.33 -12.65 -4.70
C PHE A 174 5.66 -11.99 -4.32
N PHE A 175 5.63 -10.72 -3.89
CA PHE A 175 6.86 -10.01 -3.55
C PHE A 175 7.50 -10.51 -2.26
N ARG A 176 6.72 -11.02 -1.29
CA ARG A 176 7.26 -11.66 -0.09
C ARG A 176 7.96 -12.97 -0.41
N VAL A 177 7.42 -13.78 -1.31
CA VAL A 177 8.07 -15.00 -1.82
C VAL A 177 9.36 -14.64 -2.57
N CYS A 178 9.33 -13.65 -3.47
CA CYS A 178 10.53 -13.19 -4.15
C CYS A 178 11.62 -12.75 -3.16
N ALA A 179 11.26 -11.98 -2.13
CA ALA A 179 12.20 -11.57 -1.09
C ALA A 179 12.78 -12.78 -0.34
N ALA A 180 11.93 -13.74 0.04
CA ALA A 180 12.35 -14.94 0.77
C ALA A 180 13.32 -15.82 -0.03
N LEU A 181 13.17 -15.90 -1.34
CA LEU A 181 14.07 -16.63 -2.23
C LEU A 181 15.40 -15.88 -2.51
N LEU A 182 15.40 -14.55 -2.44
CA LEU A 182 16.59 -13.72 -2.65
C LEU A 182 17.47 -13.58 -1.40
N ILE A 183 16.91 -13.73 -0.19
CA ILE A 183 17.64 -13.53 1.07
C ILE A 183 18.68 -14.63 1.34
N PRO A 184 18.41 -15.96 1.15
CA PRO A 184 19.39 -17.00 1.46
C PRO A 184 20.74 -16.84 0.76
N PRO A 185 20.83 -16.51 -0.55
CA PRO A 185 22.11 -16.26 -1.21
C PRO A 185 22.77 -14.93 -0.77
N PHE A 186 22.00 -14.00 -0.17
CA PHE A 186 22.48 -12.66 0.23
C PHE A 186 21.98 -12.30 1.64
N PRO A 187 22.36 -13.02 2.70
CA PRO A 187 21.80 -12.83 4.05
C PRO A 187 22.07 -11.44 4.64
N GLN A 188 23.23 -10.83 4.32
CA GLN A 188 23.55 -9.47 4.74
C GLN A 188 22.66 -8.41 4.05
N GLY A 189 22.09 -8.73 2.90
CA GLY A 189 21.20 -7.87 2.14
C GLY A 189 19.76 -7.83 2.66
N ARG A 190 19.40 -8.61 3.69
CA ARG A 190 18.03 -8.71 4.19
C ARG A 190 17.39 -7.35 4.51
N GLY A 191 18.17 -6.46 5.15
CA GLY A 191 17.72 -5.11 5.50
C GLY A 191 17.44 -4.19 4.31
N VAL A 192 17.89 -4.56 3.10
CA VAL A 192 17.63 -3.82 1.86
C VAL A 192 16.61 -4.56 0.98
N ILE A 193 16.73 -5.88 0.88
CA ILE A 193 15.85 -6.71 0.03
C ILE A 193 14.39 -6.60 0.49
N LEU A 194 14.12 -6.69 1.80
CA LEU A 194 12.76 -6.61 2.32
C LEU A 194 12.10 -5.25 2.02
N PRO A 195 12.69 -4.09 2.38
CA PRO A 195 12.10 -2.80 2.06
C PRO A 195 11.87 -2.55 0.57
N VAL A 196 12.77 -3.06 -0.27
CA VAL A 196 12.63 -2.91 -1.74
C VAL A 196 11.52 -3.79 -2.28
N MET A 197 11.37 -5.01 -1.79
CA MET A 197 10.40 -5.96 -2.33
C MET A 197 9.00 -5.77 -1.71
N GLU A 198 8.90 -5.83 -0.37
CA GLU A 198 7.60 -5.88 0.30
C GLU A 198 7.63 -5.11 1.62
N VAL A 199 6.86 -4.03 1.66
CA VAL A 199 6.86 -3.06 2.76
C VAL A 199 6.40 -3.64 4.09
N THR A 200 5.39 -4.52 4.11
CA THR A 200 4.85 -5.03 5.37
C THR A 200 5.79 -6.04 6.03
N ALA A 201 6.49 -6.87 5.23
CA ALA A 201 7.55 -7.75 5.72
C ALA A 201 8.76 -6.95 6.25
N ALA A 202 9.10 -5.85 5.59
CA ALA A 202 10.18 -4.98 6.04
C ALA A 202 9.85 -4.30 7.37
N VAL A 203 8.63 -3.80 7.52
CA VAL A 203 8.15 -3.20 8.78
C VAL A 203 8.15 -4.24 9.90
N GLU A 204 7.64 -5.45 9.65
CA GLU A 204 7.67 -6.57 10.59
C GLU A 204 9.11 -6.88 11.02
N TYR A 205 10.04 -7.00 10.06
CA TYR A 205 11.46 -7.24 10.33
C TYR A 205 12.09 -6.13 11.20
N VAL A 206 11.86 -4.85 10.87
CA VAL A 206 12.40 -3.73 11.66
C VAL A 206 11.87 -3.75 13.10
N CYS A 207 10.60 -4.10 13.31
CA CYS A 207 10.02 -4.19 14.64
C CYS A 207 10.67 -5.29 15.51
N GLN A 208 11.21 -6.35 14.89
CA GLN A 208 11.90 -7.45 15.57
C GLN A 208 13.38 -7.16 15.88
N LEU A 209 13.99 -6.13 15.29
CA LEU A 209 15.38 -5.79 15.56
C LEU A 209 15.58 -5.37 17.03
N PRO A 210 16.75 -5.67 17.64
CA PRO A 210 17.09 -5.25 19.00
C PRO A 210 17.49 -3.76 19.04
N LEU A 211 16.58 -2.86 18.65
CA LEU A 211 16.83 -1.42 18.59
C LEU A 211 15.91 -0.67 19.56
N PRO A 212 16.33 0.50 20.06
CA PRO A 212 15.47 1.39 20.82
C PRO A 212 14.21 1.79 20.06
N PRO A 213 13.06 2.03 20.73
CA PRO A 213 11.78 2.34 20.08
C PRO A 213 11.85 3.53 19.10
N GLY A 214 12.61 4.57 19.41
CA GLY A 214 12.80 5.74 18.55
C GLY A 214 13.45 5.38 17.20
N TRP A 215 14.49 4.55 17.21
CA TRP A 215 15.13 4.07 15.98
C TRP A 215 14.23 3.15 15.16
N LYS A 216 13.49 2.24 15.82
CA LYS A 216 12.48 1.41 15.14
C LYS A 216 11.44 2.29 14.45
N THR A 217 10.92 3.31 15.15
CA THR A 217 9.91 4.23 14.60
C THR A 217 10.46 4.99 13.39
N ALA A 218 11.69 5.50 13.46
CA ALA A 218 12.33 6.20 12.34
C ALA A 218 12.52 5.28 11.11
N LEU A 219 13.05 4.07 11.32
CA LEU A 219 13.26 3.10 10.24
C LEU A 219 11.94 2.66 9.61
N VAL A 220 10.93 2.37 10.43
CA VAL A 220 9.59 2.00 9.95
C VAL A 220 8.97 3.14 9.14
N SER A 221 9.11 4.40 9.59
CA SER A 221 8.63 5.56 8.84
C SER A 221 9.29 5.68 7.48
N GLY A 222 10.61 5.48 7.41
CA GLY A 222 11.37 5.47 6.15
C GLY A 222 10.93 4.36 5.20
N VAL A 223 10.82 3.13 5.71
CA VAL A 223 10.38 1.95 4.94
C VAL A 223 8.95 2.13 4.44
N ALA A 224 8.03 2.56 5.30
CA ALA A 224 6.63 2.76 4.95
C ALA A 224 6.44 3.93 3.96
N GLY A 225 7.25 4.98 4.08
CA GLY A 225 7.27 6.11 3.12
C GLY A 225 7.82 5.71 1.75
N PHE A 226 8.78 4.79 1.69
CA PHE A 226 9.30 4.24 0.44
C PHE A 226 8.27 3.32 -0.26
N GLY A 227 7.56 2.48 0.48
CA GLY A 227 6.46 1.64 -0.02
C GLY A 227 6.86 0.35 -0.72
N GLY A 228 8.06 0.23 -1.27
CA GLY A 228 8.56 -0.96 -1.96
C GLY A 228 7.87 -1.28 -3.30
N CYS A 229 8.40 -2.27 -4.00
CA CYS A 229 7.90 -2.69 -5.31
C CYS A 229 6.45 -3.20 -5.24
N SER A 230 6.08 -3.92 -4.19
CA SER A 230 4.73 -4.44 -4.00
C SER A 230 3.70 -3.31 -4.03
N LEU A 231 3.89 -2.25 -3.24
CA LEU A 231 2.97 -1.13 -3.16
C LEU A 231 2.95 -0.30 -4.46
N MET A 232 4.11 -0.09 -5.09
CA MET A 232 4.22 0.61 -6.37
C MET A 232 3.44 -0.12 -7.48
N MET A 233 3.56 -1.44 -7.55
CA MET A 233 2.83 -2.26 -8.53
C MET A 233 1.33 -2.30 -8.26
N GLN A 234 0.91 -2.35 -6.98
CA GLN A 234 -0.49 -2.24 -6.59
C GLN A 234 -1.10 -0.92 -7.06
N ASN A 235 -0.42 0.21 -6.83
CA ASN A 235 -0.89 1.51 -7.27
C ASN A 235 -0.98 1.61 -8.79
N ARG A 236 0.04 1.13 -9.50
CA ARG A 236 0.07 1.14 -10.96
C ARG A 236 -1.03 0.30 -11.60
N SER A 237 -1.41 -0.82 -11.00
CA SER A 237 -2.47 -1.69 -11.52
C SER A 237 -3.87 -1.10 -11.36
N LEU A 238 -4.06 -0.17 -10.43
CA LEU A 238 -5.34 0.52 -10.17
C LEU A 238 -5.43 1.88 -10.86
N CYS A 239 -4.29 2.43 -11.28
CA CYS A 239 -4.19 3.69 -12.03
C CYS A 239 -3.31 3.47 -13.27
N PRO A 240 -3.83 2.72 -14.29
CA PRO A 240 -3.11 2.43 -15.52
C PRO A 240 -2.84 3.67 -16.36
#